data_05c665b79d9f16ab92d7938439468537
#
_entry.id   05c665b79d9f16ab92d7938439468537
#
_cell.length_a   1.000
_cell.length_b   1.000
_cell.length_c   1.000
_cell.angle_alpha   90.00
_cell.angle_beta   90.00
_cell.angle_gamma   90.00
#
_symmetry.space_group_name_H-M   'P 1'
#
loop_
_entity.id
_entity.type
_entity.pdbx_description
1 polymer ?
#
loop_
_entity_poly.entity_id
_entity_poly.type
_entity_poly.pdbx_seq_one_letter_code
_entity_poly.pdbx_strand_id
1 'polypeptide(L)'
;MRIERQFSIAGFEVSVSLPEGWDADTLLPSFRPFYGKKEGQEKALLKCTVCTSVENKAAMPSGELIENTLSDMGYVSLYKEAEGYCVTLSAEQGGTLHVMQADRRFSTVRVYLHEEDKRAGHALSSLLRIAYSQAVLYRDAVSIHASAVFCENQAFLFMGKS
;
A
#
# COMPACT_ATOMS: atom_id res chain seq x y z
N MET A 1 -0.11 -10.14 -19.96
CA MET A 1 1.21 -10.23 -19.26
C MET A 1 1.22 -9.26 -18.10
N ARG A 2 2.00 -9.45 -17.06
CA ARG A 2 2.09 -8.52 -15.90
C ARG A 2 3.54 -8.09 -15.71
N ILE A 3 3.74 -6.88 -15.20
CA ILE A 3 5.07 -6.33 -14.93
C ILE A 3 5.31 -6.39 -13.42
N GLU A 4 6.38 -7.07 -13.02
CA GLU A 4 6.79 -7.14 -11.62
C GLU A 4 7.83 -6.06 -11.29
N ARG A 5 7.63 -5.39 -10.16
CA ARG A 5 8.59 -4.46 -9.56
C ARG A 5 8.88 -4.85 -8.13
N GLN A 6 10.14 -4.76 -7.75
CA GLN A 6 10.60 -5.09 -6.41
C GLN A 6 11.22 -3.87 -5.76
N PHE A 7 10.92 -3.69 -4.50
CA PHE A 7 11.40 -2.59 -3.67
C PHE A 7 11.97 -3.15 -2.39
N SER A 8 13.08 -2.57 -1.91
CA SER A 8 13.65 -2.87 -0.59
C SER A 8 13.46 -1.67 0.31
N ILE A 9 12.56 -1.77 1.29
CA ILE A 9 12.20 -0.69 2.20
C ILE A 9 12.61 -1.12 3.62
N ALA A 10 13.55 -0.40 4.22
CA ALA A 10 14.09 -0.72 5.55
C ALA A 10 14.53 -2.18 5.71
N GLY A 11 15.04 -2.78 4.62
CA GLY A 11 15.49 -4.17 4.60
C GLY A 11 14.40 -5.19 4.34
N PHE A 12 13.13 -4.79 4.20
CA PHE A 12 12.02 -5.66 3.82
C PHE A 12 11.73 -5.58 2.32
N GLU A 13 11.44 -6.72 1.71
CA GLU A 13 11.10 -6.79 0.29
C GLU A 13 9.60 -6.61 0.07
N VAL A 14 9.25 -5.73 -0.87
CA VAL A 14 7.89 -5.47 -1.35
C VAL A 14 7.87 -5.77 -2.85
N SER A 15 6.97 -6.65 -3.28
CA SER A 15 6.74 -6.98 -4.69
C SER A 15 5.42 -6.39 -5.15
N VAL A 16 5.42 -5.67 -6.27
CA VAL A 16 4.24 -5.08 -6.89
C VAL A 16 4.10 -5.60 -8.31
N SER A 17 2.98 -6.25 -8.60
CA SER A 17 2.63 -6.77 -9.91
C SER A 17 1.59 -5.86 -10.56
N LEU A 18 1.95 -5.22 -11.67
CA LEU A 18 1.14 -4.26 -12.41
C LEU A 18 0.55 -4.90 -13.68
N PRO A 19 -0.62 -4.45 -14.14
CA PRO A 19 -1.13 -4.79 -15.48
C PRO A 19 -0.16 -4.37 -16.58
N GLU A 20 -0.20 -5.06 -17.71
CA GLU A 20 0.55 -4.68 -18.89
C GLU A 20 0.18 -3.26 -19.36
N GLY A 21 1.17 -2.50 -19.77
CA GLY A 21 0.99 -1.10 -20.19
C GLY A 21 1.00 -0.07 -19.05
N TRP A 22 0.98 -0.52 -17.78
CA TRP A 22 1.09 0.38 -16.65
C TRP A 22 2.56 0.64 -16.28
N ASP A 23 2.89 1.90 -16.09
CA ASP A 23 4.24 2.32 -15.74
C ASP A 23 4.39 2.54 -14.24
N ALA A 24 5.25 1.74 -13.61
CA ALA A 24 5.53 1.83 -12.19
C ALA A 24 6.19 3.16 -11.78
N ASP A 25 6.98 3.75 -12.65
CA ASP A 25 7.65 5.03 -12.37
C ASP A 25 6.67 6.20 -12.34
N THR A 26 5.61 6.12 -13.11
CA THR A 26 4.53 7.10 -13.12
C THR A 26 3.58 6.89 -11.94
N LEU A 27 3.25 5.63 -11.61
CA LEU A 27 2.30 5.32 -10.54
C LEU A 27 2.91 5.44 -9.14
N LEU A 28 4.19 5.12 -8.99
CA LEU A 28 4.89 5.06 -7.70
C LEU A 28 6.20 5.88 -7.72
N PRO A 29 6.17 7.17 -8.08
CA PRO A 29 7.39 7.97 -8.21
C PRO A 29 8.15 8.08 -6.88
N SER A 30 7.46 8.09 -5.73
CA SER A 30 8.05 8.12 -4.40
C SER A 30 8.73 6.81 -3.98
N PHE A 31 8.48 5.71 -4.69
CA PHE A 31 9.12 4.41 -4.42
C PHE A 31 10.42 4.20 -5.20
N ARG A 32 10.76 5.06 -6.16
CA ARG A 32 11.99 4.95 -6.96
C ARG A 32 13.26 4.77 -6.13
N PRO A 33 13.48 5.48 -4.99
CA PRO A 33 14.68 5.30 -4.18
C PRO A 33 14.82 3.90 -3.57
N PHE A 34 13.75 3.13 -3.54
CA PHE A 34 13.69 1.79 -2.95
C PHE A 34 13.77 0.67 -3.99
N TYR A 35 13.96 0.97 -5.28
CA TYR A 35 14.12 -0.04 -6.31
C TYR A 35 15.28 -0.98 -6.00
N GLY A 36 15.04 -2.25 -6.14
CA GLY A 36 16.03 -3.29 -5.99
C GLY A 36 15.53 -4.46 -5.16
N LYS A 37 16.18 -5.59 -5.36
CA LYS A 37 15.99 -6.81 -4.57
C LYS A 37 17.15 -6.94 -3.61
N LYS A 38 16.88 -7.22 -2.35
CA LYS A 38 17.93 -7.59 -1.40
C LYS A 38 18.34 -9.03 -1.66
N GLU A 39 19.64 -9.26 -1.88
CA GLU A 39 20.16 -10.61 -2.00
C GLU A 39 19.92 -11.40 -0.72
N GLY A 40 19.51 -12.67 -0.86
CA GLY A 40 19.32 -13.60 0.26
C GLY A 40 17.95 -13.56 0.95
N GLN A 41 16.98 -12.77 0.50
CA GLN A 41 15.60 -12.88 0.99
C GLN A 41 14.78 -13.84 0.12
N GLU A 42 14.35 -14.96 0.69
CA GLU A 42 13.56 -15.97 -0.01
C GLU A 42 12.08 -15.57 -0.18
N LYS A 43 11.55 -14.68 0.65
CA LYS A 43 10.12 -14.32 0.65
C LYS A 43 9.87 -12.85 0.90
N ALA A 44 9.15 -12.22 -0.02
CA ALA A 44 8.71 -10.84 0.15
C ALA A 44 7.82 -10.69 1.41
N LEU A 45 8.00 -9.59 2.15
CA LEU A 45 7.13 -9.19 3.24
C LEU A 45 5.71 -8.94 2.76
N LEU A 46 5.59 -8.22 1.63
CA LEU A 46 4.34 -7.79 1.04
C LEU A 46 4.35 -8.09 -0.47
N LYS A 47 3.32 -8.79 -0.93
CA LYS A 47 3.04 -9.02 -2.35
C LYS A 47 1.76 -8.29 -2.74
N CYS A 48 1.88 -7.30 -3.59
CA CYS A 48 0.75 -6.52 -4.09
C CYS A 48 0.46 -6.88 -5.55
N THR A 49 -0.79 -7.22 -5.84
CA THR A 49 -1.31 -7.37 -7.20
C THR A 49 -2.23 -6.20 -7.50
N VAL A 50 -1.88 -5.36 -8.45
CA VAL A 50 -2.73 -4.26 -8.91
C VAL A 50 -3.68 -4.79 -9.98
N CYS A 51 -4.95 -4.51 -9.83
CA CYS A 51 -6.05 -4.88 -10.73
C CYS A 51 -6.73 -3.63 -11.28
N THR A 52 -7.38 -3.74 -12.42
CA THR A 52 -8.13 -2.65 -13.03
C THR A 52 -9.54 -2.52 -12.44
N SER A 53 -10.20 -1.39 -12.70
CA SER A 53 -11.56 -1.13 -12.21
C SER A 53 -12.62 -2.09 -12.75
N VAL A 54 -12.38 -2.68 -13.92
CA VAL A 54 -13.29 -3.67 -14.52
C VAL A 54 -13.43 -4.91 -13.63
N GLU A 55 -12.38 -5.22 -12.85
CA GLU A 55 -12.35 -6.33 -11.89
C GLU A 55 -12.97 -5.97 -10.53
N ASN A 56 -13.34 -4.69 -10.33
CA ASN A 56 -13.68 -4.11 -9.03
C ASN A 56 -15.04 -4.55 -8.45
N LYS A 57 -16.01 -4.99 -9.25
CA LYS A 57 -17.35 -5.35 -8.76
C LYS A 57 -17.34 -6.47 -7.70
N ALA A 58 -16.37 -7.38 -7.77
CA ALA A 58 -16.19 -8.47 -6.81
C ALA A 58 -15.34 -8.07 -5.59
N ALA A 59 -14.80 -6.87 -5.57
CA ALA A 59 -13.85 -6.39 -4.55
C ALA A 59 -14.49 -5.50 -3.49
N MET A 60 -15.75 -5.10 -3.66
CA MET A 60 -16.44 -4.24 -2.70
C MET A 60 -16.56 -4.95 -1.34
N PRO A 61 -16.40 -4.19 -0.22
CA PRO A 61 -16.47 -4.77 1.11
C PRO A 61 -17.84 -5.41 1.37
N SER A 62 -17.82 -6.59 1.97
CA SER A 62 -19.00 -7.34 2.40
C SER A 62 -19.01 -7.58 3.91
N GLY A 63 -17.90 -7.28 4.57
CA GLY A 63 -17.68 -7.54 5.98
C GLY A 63 -18.11 -6.39 6.91
N GLU A 64 -17.69 -6.48 8.16
CA GLU A 64 -17.99 -5.50 9.21
C GLU A 64 -17.11 -4.27 9.07
N LEU A 65 -17.70 -3.07 9.07
CA LEU A 65 -16.97 -1.81 9.12
C LEU A 65 -16.34 -1.65 10.51
N ILE A 66 -14.98 -1.58 10.56
CA ILE A 66 -14.23 -1.38 11.80
C ILE A 66 -13.96 0.11 12.02
N GLU A 67 -13.54 0.81 10.97
CA GLU A 67 -13.06 2.20 11.06
C GLU A 67 -13.45 2.97 9.79
N ASN A 68 -13.78 4.22 9.96
CA ASN A 68 -14.01 5.16 8.87
C ASN A 68 -13.42 6.51 9.28
N THR A 69 -12.41 6.97 8.57
CA THR A 69 -11.67 8.17 8.94
C THR A 69 -11.33 9.02 7.73
N LEU A 70 -11.23 10.33 7.96
CA LEU A 70 -10.66 11.29 7.03
C LEU A 70 -9.21 11.57 7.45
N SER A 71 -8.28 11.33 6.56
CA SER A 71 -6.85 11.58 6.77
C SER A 71 -6.27 12.44 5.63
N ASP A 72 -4.99 12.71 5.67
CA ASP A 72 -4.22 13.31 4.57
C ASP A 72 -4.25 12.48 3.28
N MET A 73 -4.53 11.19 3.40
CA MET A 73 -4.71 10.28 2.25
C MET A 73 -6.10 10.38 1.62
N GLY A 74 -7.09 10.96 2.31
CA GLY A 74 -8.50 11.02 1.92
C GLY A 74 -9.41 10.24 2.88
N TYR A 75 -10.59 9.86 2.41
CA TYR A 75 -11.56 9.04 3.13
C TYR A 75 -11.14 7.58 3.08
N VAL A 76 -10.81 7.02 4.23
CA VAL A 76 -10.35 5.62 4.38
C VAL A 76 -11.37 4.88 5.22
N SER A 77 -11.84 3.72 4.73
CA SER A 77 -12.66 2.80 5.53
C SER A 77 -12.00 1.43 5.58
N LEU A 78 -11.99 0.85 6.77
CA LEU A 78 -11.46 -0.49 7.04
C LEU A 78 -12.60 -1.43 7.39
N TYR A 79 -12.69 -2.55 6.70
CA TYR A 79 -13.65 -3.61 6.93
C TYR A 79 -12.95 -4.91 7.30
N LYS A 80 -13.55 -5.65 8.23
CA LYS A 80 -13.13 -7.00 8.58
C LYS A 80 -13.89 -7.99 7.72
N GLU A 81 -13.17 -8.76 6.94
CA GLU A 81 -13.71 -9.85 6.10
C GLU A 81 -13.45 -11.22 6.73
N ALA A 82 -14.07 -12.27 6.22
CA ALA A 82 -13.90 -13.64 6.71
C ALA A 82 -12.43 -14.09 6.66
N GLU A 83 -11.72 -13.78 5.59
CA GLU A 83 -10.34 -14.23 5.35
C GLU A 83 -9.27 -13.12 5.46
N GLY A 84 -9.66 -11.92 5.91
CA GLY A 84 -8.71 -10.80 6.04
C GLY A 84 -9.39 -9.47 6.21
N TYR A 85 -8.97 -8.48 5.42
CA TYR A 85 -9.45 -7.12 5.50
C TYR A 85 -9.73 -6.54 4.12
N CYS A 86 -10.70 -5.63 4.07
CA CYS A 86 -10.91 -4.77 2.91
C CYS A 86 -10.71 -3.31 3.33
N VAL A 87 -9.90 -2.58 2.57
CA VAL A 87 -9.68 -1.13 2.76
C VAL A 87 -10.20 -0.42 1.54
N THR A 88 -11.04 0.59 1.75
CA THR A 88 -11.49 1.48 0.68
C THR A 88 -10.87 2.86 0.86
N LEU A 89 -10.50 3.48 -0.24
CA LEU A 89 -9.91 4.82 -0.28
C LEU A 89 -10.57 5.66 -1.36
N SER A 90 -11.03 6.86 -0.98
CA SER A 90 -11.49 7.90 -1.91
C SER A 90 -10.86 9.23 -1.56
N ALA A 91 -10.44 10.01 -2.56
CA ALA A 91 -9.85 11.32 -2.34
C ALA A 91 -10.85 12.36 -1.81
N GLU A 92 -12.14 12.17 -2.10
CA GLU A 92 -13.24 13.04 -1.68
C GLU A 92 -14.48 12.21 -1.34
N GLN A 93 -15.37 12.78 -0.54
CA GLN A 93 -16.62 12.10 -0.17
C GLN A 93 -17.49 11.82 -1.40
N GLY A 94 -17.83 10.54 -1.61
CA GLY A 94 -18.60 10.12 -2.79
C GLY A 94 -17.83 10.11 -4.11
N GLY A 95 -16.51 10.33 -4.06
CA GLY A 95 -15.62 10.27 -5.23
C GLY A 95 -15.27 8.85 -5.66
N THR A 96 -14.34 8.75 -6.61
CA THR A 96 -13.83 7.47 -7.11
C THR A 96 -13.28 6.62 -5.98
N LEU A 97 -13.75 5.39 -5.86
CA LEU A 97 -13.38 4.46 -4.80
C LEU A 97 -12.34 3.47 -5.30
N HIS A 98 -11.17 3.49 -4.67
CA HIS A 98 -10.14 2.47 -4.82
C HIS A 98 -10.28 1.46 -3.68
N VAL A 99 -10.02 0.19 -3.96
CA VAL A 99 -10.24 -0.90 -3.00
C VAL A 99 -9.00 -1.74 -2.87
N MET A 100 -8.63 -2.10 -1.64
CA MET A 100 -7.59 -3.09 -1.35
C MET A 100 -8.19 -4.23 -0.55
N GLN A 101 -8.04 -5.44 -1.04
CA GLN A 101 -8.28 -6.67 -0.28
C GLN A 101 -6.95 -7.20 0.24
N ALA A 102 -6.88 -7.55 1.51
CA ALA A 102 -5.68 -8.04 2.18
C ALA A 102 -5.96 -9.32 2.95
N ASP A 103 -4.97 -10.21 3.01
CA ASP A 103 -4.99 -11.30 3.96
C ASP A 103 -4.87 -10.79 5.41
N ARG A 104 -5.03 -11.66 6.39
CA ARG A 104 -5.00 -11.31 7.83
C ARG A 104 -3.69 -10.66 8.28
N ARG A 105 -2.59 -10.84 7.55
CA ARG A 105 -1.25 -10.31 7.86
C ARG A 105 -0.81 -9.21 6.92
N PHE A 106 -1.65 -8.80 5.99
CA PHE A 106 -1.28 -7.86 4.93
C PHE A 106 -0.05 -8.29 4.12
N SER A 107 0.24 -9.59 4.11
CA SER A 107 1.37 -10.15 3.35
C SER A 107 1.06 -10.34 1.87
N THR A 108 -0.21 -10.48 1.54
CA THR A 108 -0.70 -10.56 0.17
C THR A 108 -1.91 -9.64 0.02
N VAL A 109 -1.79 -8.68 -0.89
CA VAL A 109 -2.87 -7.71 -1.15
C VAL A 109 -3.21 -7.64 -2.62
N ARG A 110 -4.47 -7.35 -2.92
CA ARG A 110 -4.95 -6.98 -4.25
C ARG A 110 -5.50 -5.57 -4.18
N VAL A 111 -5.01 -4.70 -5.05
CA VAL A 111 -5.45 -3.30 -5.13
C VAL A 111 -6.17 -3.09 -6.45
N TYR A 112 -7.41 -2.67 -6.37
CA TYR A 112 -8.27 -2.36 -7.52
C TYR A 112 -8.28 -0.85 -7.71
N LEU A 113 -7.72 -0.39 -8.83
CA LEU A 113 -7.61 1.02 -9.18
C LEU A 113 -8.51 1.36 -10.36
N HIS A 114 -9.07 2.57 -10.34
CA HIS A 114 -9.72 3.14 -11.50
C HIS A 114 -8.66 3.76 -12.42
N GLU A 115 -8.54 3.24 -13.63
CA GLU A 115 -7.51 3.63 -14.62
C GLU A 115 -7.63 5.09 -15.06
N GLU A 116 -8.86 5.59 -15.15
CA GLU A 116 -9.15 6.96 -15.58
C GLU A 116 -8.95 8.01 -14.47
N ASP A 117 -8.75 7.57 -13.22
CA ASP A 117 -8.52 8.50 -12.12
C ASP A 117 -7.08 9.01 -12.16
N LYS A 118 -6.93 10.31 -12.35
CA LYS A 118 -5.62 11.00 -12.33
C LYS A 118 -4.88 10.81 -10.99
N ARG A 119 -5.59 10.43 -9.93
CA ARG A 119 -5.04 10.18 -8.60
C ARG A 119 -4.75 8.69 -8.33
N ALA A 120 -4.87 7.80 -9.32
CA ALA A 120 -4.65 6.36 -9.17
C ALA A 120 -3.27 6.04 -8.56
N GLY A 121 -2.22 6.76 -8.97
CA GLY A 121 -0.87 6.62 -8.39
C GLY A 121 -0.80 7.02 -6.92
N HIS A 122 -1.48 8.11 -6.54
CA HIS A 122 -1.58 8.53 -5.13
C HIS A 122 -2.35 7.49 -4.30
N ALA A 123 -3.46 6.99 -4.82
CA ALA A 123 -4.25 5.95 -4.17
C ALA A 123 -3.44 4.65 -3.98
N LEU A 124 -2.71 4.22 -5.01
CA LEU A 124 -1.84 3.05 -4.92
C LEU A 124 -0.76 3.24 -3.85
N SER A 125 -0.08 4.39 -3.85
CA SER A 125 0.95 4.71 -2.86
C SER A 125 0.40 4.68 -1.44
N SER A 126 -0.79 5.26 -1.21
CA SER A 126 -1.46 5.30 0.09
C SER A 126 -1.86 3.92 0.57
N LEU A 127 -2.47 3.10 -0.29
CA LEU A 127 -2.87 1.73 0.05
C LEU A 127 -1.65 0.82 0.31
N LEU A 128 -0.55 0.99 -0.45
CA LEU A 128 0.70 0.28 -0.18
C LEU A 128 1.33 0.68 1.17
N ARG A 129 1.27 1.96 1.55
CA ARG A 129 1.75 2.44 2.86
C ARG A 129 0.93 1.82 3.99
N ILE A 130 -0.40 1.74 3.85
CA ILE A 130 -1.28 1.06 4.81
C ILE A 130 -0.88 -0.42 4.90
N ALA A 131 -0.79 -1.12 3.78
CA ALA A 131 -0.44 -2.55 3.77
C ALA A 131 0.93 -2.81 4.38
N TYR A 132 1.95 -2.02 4.01
CA TYR A 132 3.30 -2.13 4.54
C TYR A 132 3.34 -1.90 6.06
N SER A 133 2.67 -0.85 6.57
CA SER A 133 2.65 -0.53 8.00
C SER A 133 2.01 -1.64 8.84
N GLN A 134 1.04 -2.36 8.28
CA GLN A 134 0.44 -3.53 8.95
C GLN A 134 1.32 -4.78 8.83
N ALA A 135 1.90 -5.03 7.65
CA ALA A 135 2.73 -6.21 7.42
C ALA A 135 4.00 -6.24 8.27
N VAL A 136 4.65 -5.08 8.51
CA VAL A 136 5.89 -5.00 9.31
C VAL A 136 5.66 -5.33 10.78
N LEU A 137 4.44 -5.16 11.31
CA LEU A 137 4.11 -5.55 12.70
C LEU A 137 4.34 -7.04 12.96
N TYR A 138 4.18 -7.88 11.95
CA TYR A 138 4.45 -9.32 12.02
C TYR A 138 5.93 -9.68 11.88
N ARG A 139 6.80 -8.68 11.84
CA ARG A 139 8.26 -8.77 11.76
C ARG A 139 8.94 -7.96 12.87
N ASP A 140 8.23 -7.72 13.96
CA ASP A 140 8.71 -6.96 15.13
C ASP A 140 9.25 -5.57 14.76
N ALA A 141 8.61 -4.93 13.75
CA ALA A 141 8.94 -3.60 13.27
C ALA A 141 7.69 -2.72 13.22
N VAL A 142 7.89 -1.40 13.24
CA VAL A 142 6.83 -0.41 13.20
C VAL A 142 7.16 0.70 12.21
N SER A 143 6.18 1.14 11.43
CA SER A 143 6.29 2.33 10.59
C SER A 143 5.99 3.57 11.41
N ILE A 144 6.90 4.55 11.38
CA ILE A 144 6.74 5.82 12.10
C ILE A 144 6.67 6.95 11.07
N HIS A 145 5.67 7.83 11.22
CA HIS A 145 5.62 9.08 10.47
C HIS A 145 6.47 10.13 11.20
N ALA A 146 7.69 10.35 10.72
CA ALA A 146 8.64 11.27 11.33
C ALA A 146 9.61 11.85 10.29
N SER A 147 10.18 13.00 10.57
CA SER A 147 11.42 13.42 9.92
C SER A 147 12.59 12.74 10.59
N ALA A 148 13.59 12.33 9.83
CA ALA A 148 14.77 11.65 10.36
C ALA A 148 16.07 12.33 9.87
N VAL A 149 17.03 12.47 10.77
CA VAL A 149 18.39 12.88 10.45
C VAL A 149 19.34 11.81 10.95
N PHE A 150 20.28 11.42 10.09
CA PHE A 150 21.34 10.49 10.46
C PHE A 150 22.66 11.24 10.65
N CYS A 151 23.23 11.17 11.83
CA CYS A 151 24.49 11.81 12.19
C CYS A 151 25.26 10.92 13.17
N GLU A 152 26.58 10.81 13.01
CA GLU A 152 27.48 10.07 13.91
C GLU A 152 27.02 8.65 14.24
N ASN A 153 26.57 7.91 13.22
CA ASN A 153 26.03 6.56 13.35
C ASN A 153 24.77 6.42 14.21
N GLN A 154 24.05 7.52 14.43
CA GLN A 154 22.78 7.59 15.16
C GLN A 154 21.68 8.17 14.29
N ALA A 155 20.45 7.71 14.47
CA ALA A 155 19.27 8.27 13.83
C ALA A 155 18.46 9.09 14.85
N PHE A 156 18.19 10.33 14.51
CA PHE A 156 17.34 11.23 15.29
C PHE A 156 15.99 11.35 14.61
N LEU A 157 14.92 11.01 15.33
CA LEU A 157 13.55 11.06 14.82
C LEU A 157 12.82 12.27 15.41
N PHE A 158 12.25 13.09 14.54
CA PHE A 158 11.45 14.24 14.93
C PHE A 158 9.98 13.94 14.64
N MET A 159 9.24 13.61 15.69
CA MET A 159 7.80 13.37 15.63
C MET A 159 7.07 14.62 16.08
N GLY A 160 6.10 15.07 15.30
CA GLY A 160 5.29 16.24 15.59
C GLY A 160 3.83 16.01 15.22
N LYS A 161 2.96 16.87 15.72
CA LYS A 161 1.58 16.93 15.27
C LYS A 161 1.59 17.65 13.91
N SER A 162 1.14 16.96 12.87
CA SER A 162 0.89 17.52 11.53
C SER A 162 -0.43 18.27 11.51
#